data_06606328acd6a30121505474d7b006d6
#
_entry.id   06606328acd6a30121505474d7b006d6
#
_cell.length_a   1.000
_cell.length_b   1.000
_cell.length_c   1.000
_cell.angle_alpha   90.00
_cell.angle_beta   90.00
_cell.angle_gamma   90.00
#
_symmetry.space_group_name_H-M   'P 1'
#
loop_
_entity.id
_entity.type
_entity.pdbx_description
1 polymer ?
#
loop_
_entity_poly.entity_id
_entity_poly.type
_entity_poly.pdbx_seq_one_letter_code
_entity_poly.pdbx_strand_id
1 'polypeptide(L)'
;VWDNIAFHIFNSKSPQHSIHFQRQMIAAVARTYQQPCKVDTALILQTDSQGEGKEAIWEALGGEWYCSSLGSIGGNNHKDSLITLHSAWFHNWGEIDRIFGMQSSENIKHFMSEQRDNFRYPHERTNSLKDRKCILVGTTNKRNFINDPTGNRRFPIISINRINAEWVLEHRDQIFASAKNDYLDGIRWWYDKQEIKELNNQAMQFAAHDPLLEQIEEVLETYERNEICVRVVVDLLNPNLSIEAQKEKRMESKYTRAIATRLQQLGWIK
;
A
#
# COMPACT_ATOMS: atom_id res chain seq x y z
N VAL A 1 -8.33 25.93 7.81
CA VAL A 1 -8.54 25.12 6.61
C VAL A 1 -7.55 23.96 6.58
N TRP A 2 -6.23 24.22 6.65
CA TRP A 2 -5.21 23.18 6.57
C TRP A 2 -5.32 22.13 7.66
N ASP A 3 -5.51 22.51 8.93
CA ASP A 3 -5.65 21.58 10.07
C ASP A 3 -6.84 20.64 9.94
N ASN A 4 -7.90 21.06 9.25
CA ASN A 4 -9.11 20.29 9.01
C ASN A 4 -9.31 19.99 7.52
N ILE A 5 -8.24 19.80 6.78
CA ILE A 5 -8.26 19.63 5.32
C ILE A 5 -9.17 18.50 4.86
N ALA A 6 -9.21 17.40 5.62
CA ALA A 6 -10.08 16.26 5.33
C ALA A 6 -11.59 16.59 5.38
N PHE A 7 -11.99 17.59 6.17
CA PHE A 7 -13.36 18.04 6.16
C PHE A 7 -13.74 18.74 4.85
N HIS A 8 -12.86 19.59 4.33
CA HIS A 8 -13.09 20.31 3.09
C HIS A 8 -13.10 19.40 1.86
N ILE A 9 -12.19 18.44 1.83
CA ILE A 9 -12.03 17.54 0.69
C ILE A 9 -13.00 16.35 0.75
N PHE A 10 -13.14 15.73 1.93
CA PHE A 10 -13.79 14.42 2.10
C PHE A 10 -15.05 14.47 2.95
N ASN A 11 -15.44 15.66 3.46
CA ASN A 11 -16.46 15.82 4.49
C ASN A 11 -16.18 14.95 5.74
N SER A 12 -14.92 14.68 6.02
CA SER A 12 -14.49 13.82 7.12
C SER A 12 -14.12 14.67 8.34
N LYS A 13 -14.69 14.30 9.50
CA LYS A 13 -14.35 14.90 10.80
C LYS A 13 -13.20 14.19 11.51
N SER A 14 -12.63 13.13 10.91
CA SER A 14 -11.51 12.39 11.48
C SER A 14 -10.22 13.21 11.40
N PRO A 15 -9.57 13.55 12.54
CA PRO A 15 -8.27 14.21 12.52
C PRO A 15 -7.20 13.38 11.80
N GLN A 16 -7.28 12.05 11.90
CA GLN A 16 -6.35 11.14 11.24
C GLN A 16 -6.37 11.27 9.73
N HIS A 17 -7.56 11.48 9.13
CA HIS A 17 -7.67 11.69 7.69
C HIS A 17 -6.96 12.99 7.25
N SER A 18 -7.04 14.07 8.04
CA SER A 18 -6.28 15.30 7.77
C SER A 18 -4.78 15.04 7.87
N ILE A 19 -4.32 14.37 8.91
CA ILE A 19 -2.90 14.03 9.11
C ILE A 19 -2.38 13.17 7.94
N HIS A 20 -3.13 12.17 7.50
CA HIS A 20 -2.71 11.31 6.38
C HIS A 20 -2.56 12.12 5.08
N PHE A 21 -3.54 12.99 4.80
CA PHE A 21 -3.49 13.84 3.62
C PHE A 21 -2.34 14.85 3.69
N GLN A 22 -2.20 15.56 4.82
CA GLN A 22 -1.11 16.52 5.04
C GLN A 22 0.26 15.87 4.85
N ARG A 23 0.50 14.71 5.47
CA ARG A 23 1.78 13.99 5.33
C ARG A 23 2.08 13.57 3.92
N GLN A 24 1.07 13.15 3.16
CA GLN A 24 1.25 12.84 1.76
C GLN A 24 1.64 14.08 0.94
N MET A 25 1.05 15.23 1.24
CA MET A 25 1.40 16.50 0.56
C MET A 25 2.79 17.01 0.98
N ILE A 26 3.13 16.92 2.26
CA ILE A 26 4.48 17.25 2.76
C ILE A 26 5.53 16.32 2.10
N ALA A 27 5.24 15.02 1.98
CA ALA A 27 6.11 14.06 1.29
C ALA A 27 6.31 14.41 -0.20
N ALA A 28 5.25 14.88 -0.87
CA ALA A 28 5.33 15.34 -2.25
C ALA A 28 6.29 16.54 -2.39
N VAL A 29 6.19 17.50 -1.49
CA VAL A 29 7.11 18.65 -1.43
C VAL A 29 8.53 18.19 -1.10
N ALA A 30 8.70 17.34 -0.06
CA ALA A 30 10.01 16.86 0.36
C ALA A 30 10.79 16.19 -0.79
N ARG A 31 10.12 15.39 -1.62
CA ARG A 31 10.73 14.74 -2.79
C ARG A 31 11.23 15.70 -3.86
N THR A 32 10.73 16.94 -3.89
CA THR A 32 11.22 17.96 -4.82
C THR A 32 12.38 18.77 -4.23
N TYR A 33 12.39 19.01 -2.92
CA TYR A 33 13.38 19.84 -2.25
C TYR A 33 14.59 19.05 -1.72
N GLN A 34 14.38 17.80 -1.31
CA GLN A 34 15.42 16.94 -0.73
C GLN A 34 15.64 15.70 -1.59
N GLN A 35 16.86 15.51 -2.09
CA GLN A 35 17.22 14.37 -2.92
C GLN A 35 18.55 13.78 -2.47
N PRO A 36 18.63 12.45 -2.23
CA PRO A 36 17.52 11.48 -2.24
C PRO A 36 16.58 11.68 -1.05
N CYS A 37 15.30 11.36 -1.23
CA CYS A 37 14.28 11.49 -0.18
C CYS A 37 13.53 10.17 0.02
N LYS A 38 13.48 9.69 1.26
CA LYS A 38 12.72 8.49 1.61
C LYS A 38 11.24 8.83 1.80
N VAL A 39 10.41 8.27 0.92
CA VAL A 39 8.95 8.25 1.04
C VAL A 39 8.50 6.84 0.72
N ASP A 40 8.20 6.06 1.75
CA ASP A 40 7.80 4.65 1.64
C ASP A 40 6.32 4.43 1.95
N THR A 41 5.52 5.50 1.85
CA THR A 41 4.07 5.48 2.03
C THR A 41 3.35 5.88 0.75
N ALA A 42 2.16 5.32 0.55
CA ALA A 42 1.20 5.72 -0.47
C ALA A 42 -0.17 5.90 0.17
N LEU A 43 -0.74 7.10 0.07
CA LEU A 43 -2.08 7.37 0.59
C LEU A 43 -3.12 6.71 -0.30
N ILE A 44 -3.98 5.90 0.31
CA ILE A 44 -5.05 5.17 -0.37
C ILE A 44 -6.41 5.81 -0.06
N LEU A 45 -7.15 6.15 -1.10
CA LEU A 45 -8.54 6.56 -1.01
C LEU A 45 -9.45 5.37 -1.27
N GLN A 46 -10.21 4.97 -0.27
CA GLN A 46 -11.17 3.88 -0.36
C GLN A 46 -12.59 4.43 -0.34
N THR A 47 -13.45 3.98 -1.25
CA THR A 47 -14.90 4.23 -1.23
C THR A 47 -15.64 2.95 -1.55
N ASP A 48 -16.86 2.80 -1.02
CA ASP A 48 -17.70 1.63 -1.33
C ASP A 48 -18.36 1.73 -2.71
N SER A 49 -18.49 2.95 -3.25
CA SER A 49 -19.11 3.24 -4.55
C SER A 49 -18.07 3.64 -5.60
N GLN A 50 -18.44 3.45 -6.89
CA GLN A 50 -17.69 3.95 -8.03
C GLN A 50 -18.12 5.38 -8.37
N GLY A 51 -17.24 6.13 -9.06
CA GLY A 51 -17.59 7.47 -9.56
C GLY A 51 -17.48 8.61 -8.54
N GLU A 52 -16.97 8.36 -7.34
CA GLU A 52 -16.83 9.36 -6.26
C GLU A 52 -15.66 10.35 -6.45
N GLY A 53 -15.00 10.37 -7.62
CA GLY A 53 -13.94 11.33 -7.92
C GLY A 53 -12.58 11.04 -7.27
N LYS A 54 -12.31 9.80 -6.84
CA LYS A 54 -11.03 9.41 -6.23
C LYS A 54 -9.81 9.72 -7.09
N GLU A 55 -9.93 9.55 -8.39
CA GLU A 55 -8.85 9.85 -9.33
C GLU A 55 -8.75 11.35 -9.62
N ALA A 56 -9.91 12.02 -9.71
CA ALA A 56 -9.98 13.45 -10.00
C ALA A 56 -9.25 14.33 -8.97
N ILE A 57 -9.18 13.91 -7.70
CA ILE A 57 -8.41 14.64 -6.68
C ILE A 57 -6.91 14.60 -6.99
N TRP A 58 -6.40 13.44 -7.39
CA TRP A 58 -4.97 13.28 -7.69
C TRP A 58 -4.60 13.99 -9.01
N GLU A 59 -5.52 13.95 -9.98
CA GLU A 59 -5.41 14.71 -11.21
C GLU A 59 -5.42 16.22 -10.95
N ALA A 60 -6.33 16.72 -10.10
CA ALA A 60 -6.38 18.11 -9.70
C ALA A 60 -5.09 18.57 -9.02
N LEU A 61 -4.50 17.74 -8.15
CA LEU A 61 -3.23 18.04 -7.47
C LEU A 61 -2.03 17.94 -8.42
N GLY A 62 -1.94 16.88 -9.20
CA GLY A 62 -0.80 16.62 -10.07
C GLY A 62 -0.77 17.47 -11.34
N GLY A 63 -1.94 17.84 -11.90
CA GLY A 63 -2.03 18.57 -13.16
C GLY A 63 -1.29 17.83 -14.28
N GLU A 64 -0.43 18.53 -15.00
CA GLU A 64 0.40 17.98 -16.07
C GLU A 64 1.39 16.91 -15.60
N TRP A 65 1.70 16.85 -14.31
CA TRP A 65 2.58 15.84 -13.70
C TRP A 65 1.82 14.71 -13.01
N TYR A 66 0.56 14.50 -13.37
CA TYR A 66 -0.24 13.35 -12.93
C TYR A 66 -0.13 12.20 -13.93
N CYS A 67 -0.03 10.98 -13.40
CA CYS A 67 -0.05 9.74 -14.19
C CYS A 67 -0.92 8.69 -13.49
N SER A 68 -1.92 8.17 -14.20
CA SER A 68 -2.82 7.11 -13.72
C SER A 68 -2.35 5.71 -14.06
N SER A 69 -1.29 5.57 -14.86
CA SER A 69 -0.80 4.29 -15.34
C SER A 69 0.65 4.08 -14.91
N LEU A 70 0.86 3.58 -13.70
CA LEU A 70 2.14 2.98 -13.37
C LEU A 70 2.14 1.56 -13.92
N GLY A 71 3.07 1.24 -14.81
CA GLY A 71 3.25 -0.09 -15.36
C GLY A 71 3.56 -1.14 -14.30
N SER A 72 3.81 -2.38 -14.71
CA SER A 72 4.12 -3.50 -13.82
C SER A 72 5.33 -3.21 -12.92
N ILE A 73 5.18 -3.41 -11.62
CA ILE A 73 6.29 -3.35 -10.67
C ILE A 73 7.10 -4.65 -10.83
N GLY A 74 8.30 -4.55 -11.40
CA GLY A 74 9.15 -5.72 -11.67
C GLY A 74 8.77 -6.47 -12.95
N GLY A 75 9.51 -7.52 -13.27
CA GLY A 75 9.31 -8.33 -14.49
C GLY A 75 9.94 -7.71 -15.75
N ASN A 76 9.57 -8.23 -16.91
CA ASN A 76 10.20 -7.89 -18.19
C ASN A 76 10.03 -6.42 -18.62
N ASN A 77 8.99 -5.74 -18.13
CA ASN A 77 8.69 -4.34 -18.44
C ASN A 77 9.13 -3.36 -17.35
N HIS A 78 9.94 -3.81 -16.40
CA HIS A 78 10.37 -2.98 -15.27
C HIS A 78 11.04 -1.68 -15.69
N LYS A 79 11.83 -1.71 -16.76
CA LYS A 79 12.52 -0.53 -17.28
C LYS A 79 11.54 0.54 -17.78
N ASP A 80 10.53 0.16 -18.54
CA ASP A 80 9.53 1.10 -19.06
C ASP A 80 8.68 1.67 -17.92
N SER A 81 8.40 0.86 -16.91
CA SER A 81 7.74 1.33 -15.69
C SER A 81 8.57 2.37 -14.93
N LEU A 82 9.90 2.22 -14.88
CA LEU A 82 10.77 3.23 -14.28
C LEU A 82 10.81 4.53 -15.09
N ILE A 83 10.82 4.44 -16.42
CA ILE A 83 10.73 5.63 -17.29
C ILE A 83 9.41 6.37 -17.00
N THR A 84 8.30 5.64 -16.94
CA THR A 84 6.99 6.21 -16.60
C THR A 84 7.01 6.81 -15.19
N LEU A 85 7.61 6.13 -14.21
CA LEU A 85 7.72 6.61 -12.83
C LEU A 85 8.44 7.96 -12.75
N HIS A 86 9.46 8.16 -13.56
CA HIS A 86 10.23 9.41 -13.59
C HIS A 86 9.63 10.51 -14.49
N SER A 87 8.51 10.24 -15.17
CA SER A 87 7.84 11.22 -16.05
C SER A 87 6.82 12.09 -15.34
N ALA A 88 6.39 11.72 -14.12
CA ALA A 88 5.34 12.42 -13.41
C ALA A 88 5.68 12.58 -11.91
N TRP A 89 4.97 13.47 -11.24
CA TRP A 89 5.11 13.72 -9.81
C TRP A 89 4.14 12.90 -8.98
N PHE A 90 2.89 12.78 -9.44
CA PHE A 90 1.85 11.98 -8.80
C PHE A 90 1.56 10.73 -9.64
N HIS A 91 1.83 9.56 -9.08
CA HIS A 91 1.43 8.29 -9.69
C HIS A 91 0.29 7.67 -8.91
N ASN A 92 -0.85 7.55 -9.55
CA ASN A 92 -2.02 6.91 -8.99
C ASN A 92 -2.04 5.42 -9.35
N TRP A 93 -2.01 4.58 -8.33
CA TRP A 93 -2.33 3.16 -8.44
C TRP A 93 -3.86 2.99 -8.38
N GLY A 94 -4.50 3.24 -9.51
CA GLY A 94 -5.92 2.94 -9.66
C GLY A 94 -6.14 1.44 -9.43
N GLU A 95 -7.21 1.10 -8.72
CA GLU A 95 -7.51 -0.29 -8.35
C GLU A 95 -6.31 -1.01 -7.70
N ILE A 96 -5.76 -0.42 -6.64
CA ILE A 96 -4.56 -0.93 -5.95
C ILE A 96 -4.69 -2.41 -5.52
N ASP A 97 -5.91 -2.89 -5.33
CA ASP A 97 -6.22 -4.29 -5.04
C ASP A 97 -5.73 -5.25 -6.15
N ARG A 98 -5.72 -4.81 -7.41
CA ARG A 98 -5.12 -5.59 -8.51
C ARG A 98 -3.60 -5.70 -8.34
N ILE A 99 -2.95 -4.61 -7.94
CA ILE A 99 -1.50 -4.60 -7.73
C ILE A 99 -1.14 -5.57 -6.61
N PHE A 100 -1.89 -5.56 -5.50
CA PHE A 100 -1.70 -6.51 -4.40
C PHE A 100 -2.01 -7.97 -4.79
N GLY A 101 -2.91 -8.19 -5.73
CA GLY A 101 -3.19 -9.53 -6.25
C GLY A 101 -2.14 -10.07 -7.23
N MET A 102 -1.46 -9.19 -7.94
CA MET A 102 -0.50 -9.57 -9.00
C MET A 102 0.96 -9.58 -8.52
N GLN A 103 1.30 -8.81 -7.50
CA GLN A 103 2.66 -8.64 -7.00
C GLN A 103 2.82 -9.23 -5.60
N SER A 104 4.01 -9.77 -5.30
CA SER A 104 4.30 -10.13 -3.92
C SER A 104 4.43 -8.88 -3.04
N SER A 105 4.00 -8.99 -1.79
CA SER A 105 4.14 -7.90 -0.81
C SER A 105 5.59 -7.42 -0.69
N GLU A 106 6.56 -8.32 -0.80
CA GLU A 106 7.98 -8.01 -0.74
C GLU A 106 8.43 -7.11 -1.90
N ASN A 107 7.96 -7.41 -3.13
CA ASN A 107 8.26 -6.58 -4.30
C ASN A 107 7.67 -5.16 -4.15
N ILE A 108 6.44 -5.06 -3.65
CA ILE A 108 5.81 -3.77 -3.40
C ILE A 108 6.58 -2.99 -2.33
N LYS A 109 6.93 -3.64 -1.22
CA LYS A 109 7.71 -3.03 -0.12
C LYS A 109 9.07 -2.55 -0.61
N HIS A 110 9.78 -3.37 -1.40
CA HIS A 110 11.06 -3.00 -1.99
C HIS A 110 10.90 -1.79 -2.91
N PHE A 111 9.97 -1.86 -3.86
CA PHE A 111 9.71 -0.78 -4.80
C PHE A 111 9.38 0.55 -4.10
N MET A 112 8.54 0.53 -3.05
CA MET A 112 8.18 1.74 -2.31
C MET A 112 9.34 2.32 -1.50
N SER A 113 10.27 1.49 -1.05
CA SER A 113 11.39 1.90 -0.21
C SER A 113 12.53 2.53 -0.99
N GLU A 114 12.55 2.36 -2.32
CA GLU A 114 13.59 2.90 -3.18
C GLU A 114 13.54 4.43 -3.23
N GLN A 115 14.70 5.05 -3.08
CA GLN A 115 14.88 6.50 -3.20
C GLN A 115 15.48 6.89 -4.55
N ARG A 116 16.15 5.94 -5.21
CA ARG A 116 16.83 6.08 -6.48
C ARG A 116 16.58 4.87 -7.35
N ASP A 117 16.50 5.11 -8.65
CA ASP A 117 16.34 4.07 -9.65
C ASP A 117 17.53 4.09 -10.62
N ASN A 118 18.02 2.89 -10.96
CA ASN A 118 19.10 2.71 -11.93
C ASN A 118 18.52 2.17 -13.24
N PHE A 119 18.37 3.05 -14.21
CA PHE A 119 17.84 2.69 -15.52
C PHE A 119 18.43 3.56 -16.63
N ARG A 120 18.10 3.23 -17.88
CA ARG A 120 18.58 3.91 -19.07
C ARG A 120 17.40 4.38 -19.90
N TYR A 121 17.35 5.68 -20.22
CA TYR A 121 16.40 6.17 -21.20
C TYR A 121 16.65 5.59 -22.60
N PRO A 122 15.62 5.56 -23.48
CA PRO A 122 15.81 5.25 -24.89
C PRO A 122 16.93 6.11 -25.47
N HIS A 123 17.79 5.51 -26.28
CA HIS A 123 18.93 6.16 -26.95
C HIS A 123 20.13 6.56 -26.04
N GLU A 124 20.04 6.45 -24.71
CA GLU A 124 21.23 6.58 -23.85
C GLU A 124 22.13 5.34 -23.95
N ARG A 125 23.46 5.53 -23.87
CA ARG A 125 24.43 4.43 -23.96
C ARG A 125 24.63 3.69 -22.63
N THR A 126 24.45 4.38 -21.52
CA THR A 126 24.72 3.86 -20.17
C THR A 126 23.50 4.05 -19.26
N ASN A 127 23.41 3.21 -18.23
CA ASN A 127 22.46 3.42 -17.15
C ASN A 127 22.88 4.65 -16.32
N SER A 128 21.90 5.35 -15.80
CA SER A 128 22.10 6.46 -14.86
C SER A 128 21.25 6.27 -13.61
N LEU A 129 21.82 6.65 -12.48
CA LEU A 129 21.13 6.65 -11.20
C LEU A 129 20.31 7.94 -11.10
N LYS A 130 19.00 7.81 -10.92
CA LYS A 130 18.06 8.93 -10.83
C LYS A 130 17.38 8.96 -9.48
N ASP A 131 17.34 10.13 -8.84
CA ASP A 131 16.57 10.32 -7.62
C ASP A 131 15.07 10.33 -7.92
N ARG A 132 14.28 9.63 -7.10
CA ARG A 132 12.81 9.66 -7.23
C ARG A 132 12.25 10.99 -6.77
N LYS A 133 11.55 11.66 -7.65
CA LYS A 133 10.81 12.90 -7.37
C LYS A 133 9.31 12.66 -7.18
N CYS A 134 8.82 11.51 -7.62
CA CYS A 134 7.41 11.17 -7.58
C CYS A 134 6.97 10.65 -6.22
N ILE A 135 5.68 10.76 -5.95
CA ILE A 135 4.97 10.07 -4.88
C ILE A 135 3.97 9.09 -5.46
N LEU A 136 3.65 8.08 -4.65
CA LEU A 136 2.64 7.10 -4.97
C LEU A 136 1.37 7.41 -4.18
N VAL A 137 0.25 7.31 -4.85
CA VAL A 137 -1.09 7.38 -4.27
C VAL A 137 -1.92 6.24 -4.82
N GLY A 138 -3.03 5.90 -4.20
CA GLY A 138 -3.85 4.81 -4.70
C GLY A 138 -5.33 5.02 -4.47
N THR A 139 -6.12 4.25 -5.21
CA THR A 139 -7.57 4.24 -5.10
C THR A 139 -8.09 2.81 -5.12
N THR A 140 -9.16 2.54 -4.39
CA THR A 140 -9.88 1.26 -4.44
C THR A 140 -11.34 1.43 -4.08
N ASN A 141 -12.17 0.51 -4.58
CA ASN A 141 -13.57 0.35 -4.17
C ASN A 141 -13.77 -0.85 -3.23
N LYS A 142 -12.72 -1.65 -3.02
CA LYS A 142 -12.80 -2.81 -2.14
C LYS A 142 -12.46 -2.42 -0.71
N ARG A 143 -13.20 -3.00 0.24
CA ARG A 143 -12.83 -2.89 1.67
C ARG A 143 -11.71 -3.85 2.01
N ASN A 144 -11.78 -5.08 1.51
CA ASN A 144 -10.82 -6.14 1.83
C ASN A 144 -9.80 -6.27 0.71
N PHE A 145 -8.77 -5.44 0.72
CA PHE A 145 -7.77 -5.39 -0.36
C PHE A 145 -6.33 -5.60 0.12
N ILE A 146 -6.08 -5.56 1.42
CA ILE A 146 -4.74 -5.73 1.99
C ILE A 146 -4.49 -7.20 2.29
N ASN A 147 -3.53 -7.81 1.59
CA ASN A 147 -3.20 -9.23 1.73
C ASN A 147 -2.02 -9.52 2.67
N ASP A 148 -1.33 -8.47 3.17
CA ASP A 148 -0.13 -8.64 4.00
C ASP A 148 -0.22 -7.81 5.28
N PRO A 149 -0.42 -8.45 6.44
CA PRO A 149 -0.52 -7.76 7.72
C PRO A 149 0.77 -7.06 8.15
N THR A 150 1.93 -7.41 7.57
CA THR A 150 3.24 -6.88 8.00
C THR A 150 3.68 -5.62 7.27
N GLY A 151 3.00 -5.26 6.17
CA GLY A 151 3.34 -4.12 5.30
C GLY A 151 2.42 -2.90 5.42
N ASN A 152 1.37 -3.01 6.21
CA ASN A 152 0.23 -2.09 6.24
C ASN A 152 0.59 -0.64 6.58
N ARG A 153 1.64 -0.41 7.35
CA ARG A 153 2.14 0.92 7.70
C ARG A 153 2.48 1.81 6.49
N ARG A 154 2.63 1.21 5.31
CA ARG A 154 2.94 1.92 4.06
C ARG A 154 1.71 2.49 3.38
N PHE A 155 0.55 2.05 3.80
CA PHE A 155 -0.71 2.39 3.16
C PHE A 155 -1.65 3.08 4.15
N PRO A 156 -1.43 4.38 4.45
CA PRO A 156 -2.44 5.18 5.15
C PRO A 156 -3.72 5.15 4.32
N ILE A 157 -4.86 4.89 4.95
CA ILE A 157 -6.15 4.74 4.27
C ILE A 157 -7.09 5.83 4.73
N ILE A 158 -7.71 6.51 3.78
CA ILE A 158 -8.86 7.38 4.01
C ILE A 158 -10.08 6.72 3.39
N SER A 159 -10.96 6.19 4.25
CA SER A 159 -12.25 5.64 3.82
C SER A 159 -13.31 6.72 3.85
N ILE A 160 -13.93 6.98 2.72
CA ILE A 160 -14.80 8.13 2.48
C ILE A 160 -15.92 7.79 1.53
N ASN A 161 -16.98 8.59 1.58
CA ASN A 161 -18.15 8.44 0.71
C ASN A 161 -18.32 9.62 -0.27
N ARG A 162 -17.52 10.68 -0.12
CA ARG A 162 -17.60 11.85 -0.98
C ARG A 162 -16.24 12.52 -1.11
N ILE A 163 -15.94 13.02 -2.32
CA ILE A 163 -14.74 13.80 -2.62
C ILE A 163 -15.15 15.10 -3.32
N ASN A 164 -14.58 16.22 -2.88
CA ASN A 164 -14.74 17.51 -3.51
C ASN A 164 -13.48 17.88 -4.31
N ALA A 165 -13.34 17.30 -5.49
CA ALA A 165 -12.19 17.53 -6.37
C ALA A 165 -12.16 18.96 -6.94
N GLU A 166 -13.32 19.61 -7.13
CA GLU A 166 -13.40 21.00 -7.57
C GLU A 166 -12.77 21.93 -6.54
N TRP A 167 -13.11 21.75 -5.27
CA TRP A 167 -12.51 22.52 -4.18
C TRP A 167 -10.99 22.34 -4.13
N VAL A 168 -10.49 21.12 -4.38
CA VAL A 168 -9.05 20.85 -4.43
C VAL A 168 -8.40 21.59 -5.58
N LEU A 169 -9.03 21.61 -6.76
CA LEU A 169 -8.52 22.34 -7.92
C LEU A 169 -8.45 23.84 -7.64
N GLU A 170 -9.48 24.44 -7.03
CA GLU A 170 -9.52 25.85 -6.66
C GLU A 170 -8.49 26.22 -5.60
N HIS A 171 -8.15 25.31 -4.68
CA HIS A 171 -7.25 25.56 -3.55
C HIS A 171 -5.89 24.87 -3.69
N ARG A 172 -5.57 24.37 -4.88
CA ARG A 172 -4.36 23.59 -5.14
C ARG A 172 -3.09 24.32 -4.67
N ASP A 173 -2.94 25.58 -5.04
CA ASP A 173 -1.75 26.33 -4.70
C ASP A 173 -1.63 26.58 -3.19
N GLN A 174 -2.75 26.80 -2.50
CA GLN A 174 -2.80 26.97 -1.05
C GLN A 174 -2.46 25.65 -0.32
N ILE A 175 -2.92 24.51 -0.86
CA ILE A 175 -2.57 23.18 -0.33
C ILE A 175 -1.05 22.98 -0.40
N PHE A 176 -0.44 23.23 -1.55
CA PHE A 176 1.01 23.10 -1.70
C PHE A 176 1.80 24.16 -0.92
N ALA A 177 1.30 25.38 -0.81
CA ALA A 177 1.92 26.42 0.02
C ALA A 177 1.93 26.00 1.50
N SER A 178 0.82 25.45 2.01
CA SER A 178 0.73 24.95 3.37
C SER A 178 1.67 23.74 3.60
N ALA A 179 1.67 22.78 2.69
CA ALA A 179 2.57 21.63 2.77
C ALA A 179 4.06 22.03 2.70
N LYS A 180 4.39 23.06 1.91
CA LYS A 180 5.73 23.61 1.84
C LYS A 180 6.14 24.31 3.14
N ASN A 181 5.25 25.10 3.75
CA ASN A 181 5.52 25.73 5.03
C ASN A 181 5.77 24.66 6.10
N ASP A 182 4.92 23.66 6.21
CA ASP A 182 5.12 22.54 7.13
C ASP A 182 6.45 21.81 6.89
N TYR A 183 6.84 21.60 5.63
CA TYR A 183 8.15 21.04 5.29
C TYR A 183 9.30 21.91 5.78
N LEU A 184 9.23 23.24 5.58
CA LEU A 184 10.25 24.19 5.99
C LEU A 184 10.33 24.33 7.52
N ASP A 185 9.21 24.19 8.20
CA ASP A 185 9.09 24.15 9.67
C ASP A 185 9.54 22.81 10.28
N GLY A 186 9.96 21.85 9.44
CA GLY A 186 10.47 20.56 9.88
C GLY A 186 9.39 19.58 10.31
N ILE A 187 8.13 19.82 9.93
CA ILE A 187 7.04 18.86 10.16
C ILE A 187 7.32 17.60 9.34
N ARG A 188 7.29 16.47 10.03
CA ARG A 188 7.62 15.16 9.45
C ARG A 188 6.51 14.65 8.51
N TRP A 189 6.90 14.03 7.40
CA TRP A 189 6.00 13.32 6.48
C TRP A 189 5.95 11.80 6.73
N TRP A 190 6.79 11.30 7.63
CA TRP A 190 6.81 9.88 8.02
C TRP A 190 6.08 9.66 9.34
N TYR A 191 5.71 8.41 9.60
CA TYR A 191 5.03 7.99 10.82
C TYR A 191 6.04 7.45 11.84
N ASP A 192 5.86 7.79 13.12
CA ASP A 192 6.66 7.22 14.21
C ASP A 192 6.18 5.81 14.61
N LYS A 193 6.84 5.21 15.61
CA LYS A 193 6.53 3.86 16.06
C LYS A 193 5.12 3.69 16.62
N GLN A 194 4.57 4.71 17.27
CA GLN A 194 3.23 4.66 17.85
C GLN A 194 2.18 4.82 16.74
N GLU A 195 2.36 5.78 15.89
CA GLU A 195 1.48 6.01 14.72
C GLU A 195 1.47 4.83 13.75
N ILE A 196 2.61 4.12 13.61
CA ILE A 196 2.68 2.88 12.84
C ILE A 196 1.79 1.78 13.45
N LYS A 197 1.71 1.68 14.78
CA LYS A 197 0.78 0.72 15.41
C LYS A 197 -0.67 1.08 15.13
N GLU A 198 -1.01 2.37 15.17
CA GLU A 198 -2.36 2.85 14.84
C GLU A 198 -2.70 2.58 13.37
N LEU A 199 -1.78 2.85 12.43
CA LEU A 199 -1.94 2.52 11.02
C LEU A 199 -2.16 1.02 10.79
N ASN A 200 -1.39 0.17 11.47
CA ASN A 200 -1.56 -1.28 11.35
C ASN A 200 -2.94 -1.72 11.87
N ASN A 201 -3.40 -1.16 13.00
CA ASN A 201 -4.73 -1.47 13.56
C ASN A 201 -5.85 -1.00 12.62
N GLN A 202 -5.73 0.19 12.01
CA GLN A 202 -6.68 0.65 11.00
C GLN A 202 -6.69 -0.24 9.76
N ALA A 203 -5.50 -0.63 9.29
CA ALA A 203 -5.35 -1.45 8.11
C ALA A 203 -5.90 -2.87 8.28
N MET A 204 -5.97 -3.40 9.51
CA MET A 204 -6.64 -4.68 9.77
C MET A 204 -8.13 -4.67 9.39
N GLN A 205 -8.80 -3.52 9.43
CA GLN A 205 -10.19 -3.38 8.98
C GLN A 205 -10.34 -3.55 7.46
N PHE A 206 -9.23 -3.42 6.72
CA PHE A 206 -9.14 -3.58 5.27
C PHE A 206 -8.39 -4.85 4.86
N ALA A 207 -8.06 -5.72 5.82
CA ALA A 207 -7.43 -6.99 5.54
C ALA A 207 -8.35 -7.87 4.68
N ALA A 208 -7.81 -8.48 3.64
CA ALA A 208 -8.53 -9.44 2.85
C ALA A 208 -8.92 -10.63 3.72
N HIS A 209 -10.16 -11.10 3.56
CA HIS A 209 -10.60 -12.33 4.19
C HIS A 209 -9.71 -13.49 3.72
N ASP A 210 -9.14 -14.18 4.67
CA ASP A 210 -8.25 -15.33 4.42
C ASP A 210 -8.89 -16.61 4.97
N PRO A 211 -9.69 -17.31 4.16
CA PRO A 211 -10.39 -18.51 4.60
C PRO A 211 -9.45 -19.61 5.10
N LEU A 212 -8.23 -19.67 4.58
CA LEU A 212 -7.24 -20.66 5.03
C LEU A 212 -6.69 -20.30 6.41
N LEU A 213 -6.50 -19.00 6.69
CA LEU A 213 -6.07 -18.54 8.01
C LEU A 213 -7.12 -18.88 9.07
N GLU A 214 -8.39 -18.60 8.80
CA GLU A 214 -9.50 -18.91 9.71
C GLU A 214 -9.61 -20.42 9.98
N GLN A 215 -9.51 -21.24 8.94
CA GLN A 215 -9.49 -22.70 9.11
C GLN A 215 -8.30 -23.18 9.95
N ILE A 216 -7.14 -22.54 9.81
CA ILE A 216 -5.96 -22.84 10.64
C ILE A 216 -6.20 -22.42 12.08
N GLU A 217 -6.76 -21.24 12.33
CA GLU A 217 -7.11 -20.75 13.67
C GLU A 217 -8.09 -21.70 14.37
N GLU A 218 -9.17 -22.10 13.69
CA GLU A 218 -10.14 -23.04 14.20
C GLU A 218 -9.51 -24.40 14.57
N VAL A 219 -8.61 -24.89 13.74
CA VAL A 219 -7.86 -26.14 14.02
C VAL A 219 -6.93 -25.96 15.21
N LEU A 220 -6.26 -24.80 15.35
CA LEU A 220 -5.34 -24.52 16.44
C LEU A 220 -6.05 -24.32 17.77
N GLU A 221 -7.25 -23.77 17.80
CA GLU A 221 -8.07 -23.63 19.01
C GLU A 221 -8.40 -25.00 19.65
N THR A 222 -8.53 -26.03 18.84
CA THR A 222 -8.79 -27.40 19.29
C THR A 222 -7.53 -28.21 19.57
N TYR A 223 -6.34 -27.62 19.26
CA TYR A 223 -5.06 -28.33 19.34
C TYR A 223 -4.36 -28.10 20.69
N GLU A 224 -4.33 -29.12 21.52
CA GLU A 224 -3.85 -29.03 22.92
C GLU A 224 -2.33 -28.94 23.11
N ARG A 225 -1.53 -29.03 22.03
CA ARG A 225 -0.06 -29.04 22.13
C ARG A 225 0.54 -27.68 21.78
N ASN A 226 1.66 -27.36 22.42
CA ASN A 226 2.39 -26.10 22.19
C ASN A 226 3.30 -26.12 20.95
N GLU A 227 3.41 -27.27 20.27
CA GLU A 227 4.22 -27.45 19.08
C GLU A 227 3.40 -28.12 17.99
N ILE A 228 3.44 -27.58 16.80
CA ILE A 228 2.75 -28.12 15.64
C ILE A 228 3.64 -28.05 14.39
N CYS A 229 3.63 -29.05 13.54
CA CYS A 229 4.29 -29.01 12.25
C CYS A 229 3.26 -28.84 11.11
N VAL A 230 3.70 -28.25 10.01
CA VAL A 230 2.85 -27.98 8.83
C VAL A 230 2.11 -29.23 8.36
N ARG A 231 2.74 -30.41 8.44
CA ARG A 231 2.12 -31.70 8.05
C ARG A 231 0.89 -32.02 8.89
N VAL A 232 0.96 -31.82 10.19
CA VAL A 232 -0.18 -32.04 11.10
C VAL A 232 -1.31 -31.08 10.77
N VAL A 233 -1.01 -29.79 10.49
CA VAL A 233 -2.03 -28.84 10.07
C VAL A 233 -2.70 -29.24 8.75
N VAL A 234 -1.93 -29.72 7.77
CA VAL A 234 -2.49 -30.24 6.51
C VAL A 234 -3.48 -31.36 6.77
N ASP A 235 -3.14 -32.27 7.68
CA ASP A 235 -4.01 -33.42 7.99
C ASP A 235 -5.29 -33.01 8.73
N LEU A 236 -5.15 -32.12 9.70
CA LEU A 236 -6.27 -31.57 10.46
C LEU A 236 -7.23 -30.73 9.61
N LEU A 237 -6.71 -30.00 8.62
CA LEU A 237 -7.52 -29.26 7.65
C LEU A 237 -8.23 -30.17 6.63
N ASN A 238 -7.80 -31.44 6.49
CA ASN A 238 -8.32 -32.34 5.50
C ASN A 238 -8.64 -33.74 6.11
N PRO A 239 -9.49 -33.81 7.15
CA PRO A 239 -9.72 -35.05 7.89
C PRO A 239 -10.40 -36.17 7.06
N ASN A 240 -11.14 -35.76 6.03
CA ASN A 240 -11.92 -36.69 5.20
C ASN A 240 -11.17 -37.22 3.98
N LEU A 241 -9.89 -36.83 3.78
CA LEU A 241 -9.08 -37.38 2.69
C LEU A 241 -8.50 -38.73 3.03
N SER A 242 -8.37 -39.62 2.02
CA SER A 242 -7.61 -40.86 2.18
C SER A 242 -6.14 -40.61 2.55
N ILE A 243 -5.48 -41.57 3.17
CA ILE A 243 -4.07 -41.44 3.58
C ILE A 243 -3.16 -41.10 2.39
N GLU A 244 -3.45 -41.63 1.21
CA GLU A 244 -2.70 -41.33 -0.02
C GLU A 244 -2.92 -39.90 -0.49
N ALA A 245 -4.16 -39.42 -0.51
CA ALA A 245 -4.51 -38.07 -0.89
C ALA A 245 -3.95 -37.01 0.11
N GLN A 246 -3.90 -37.33 1.41
CA GLN A 246 -3.22 -36.50 2.41
C GLN A 246 -1.71 -36.45 2.16
N LYS A 247 -1.06 -37.57 1.79
CA LYS A 247 0.37 -37.58 1.43
C LYS A 247 0.65 -36.70 0.22
N GLU A 248 -0.16 -36.76 -0.84
CA GLU A 248 -0.03 -35.89 -2.00
C GLU A 248 -0.16 -34.42 -1.62
N LYS A 249 -1.15 -34.07 -0.83
CA LYS A 249 -1.38 -32.68 -0.39
C LYS A 249 -0.26 -32.15 0.51
N ARG A 250 0.36 -33.00 1.34
CA ARG A 250 1.58 -32.67 2.10
C ARG A 250 2.78 -32.38 1.20
N MET A 251 2.84 -32.98 0.00
CA MET A 251 3.91 -32.75 -0.99
C MET A 251 3.66 -31.54 -1.87
N GLU A 252 2.46 -30.99 -1.85
CA GLU A 252 2.10 -29.77 -2.60
C GLU A 252 2.80 -28.55 -2.00
N SER A 253 3.95 -28.16 -2.59
CA SER A 253 4.84 -27.14 -2.04
C SER A 253 4.17 -25.76 -1.89
N LYS A 254 3.23 -25.42 -2.76
CA LYS A 254 2.48 -24.16 -2.70
C LYS A 254 1.53 -24.12 -1.50
N TYR A 255 0.81 -25.20 -1.26
CA TYR A 255 -0.15 -25.32 -0.15
C TYR A 255 0.56 -25.34 1.21
N THR A 256 1.61 -26.16 1.34
CA THR A 256 2.39 -26.26 2.59
C THR A 256 3.12 -24.96 2.92
N ARG A 257 3.61 -24.20 1.93
CA ARG A 257 4.16 -22.86 2.14
C ARG A 257 3.11 -21.87 2.60
N ALA A 258 1.91 -21.90 2.00
CA ALA A 258 0.80 -21.05 2.41
C ALA A 258 0.41 -21.27 3.88
N ILE A 259 0.36 -22.53 4.34
CA ILE A 259 0.11 -22.87 5.74
C ILE A 259 1.27 -22.40 6.63
N ALA A 260 2.52 -22.66 6.24
CA ALA A 260 3.68 -22.23 7.03
C ALA A 260 3.72 -20.72 7.25
N THR A 261 3.40 -19.94 6.22
CA THR A 261 3.33 -18.47 6.32
C THR A 261 2.27 -18.03 7.32
N ARG A 262 1.09 -18.65 7.32
CA ARG A 262 0.00 -18.32 8.25
C ARG A 262 0.29 -18.71 9.68
N LEU A 263 0.92 -19.88 9.88
CA LEU A 263 1.39 -20.30 11.22
C LEU A 263 2.41 -19.29 11.78
N GLN A 264 3.29 -18.75 10.96
CA GLN A 264 4.22 -17.66 11.39
C GLN A 264 3.47 -16.38 11.74
N GLN A 265 2.41 -16.01 11.01
CA GLN A 265 1.56 -14.86 11.32
C GLN A 265 0.86 -15.02 12.69
N LEU A 266 0.46 -16.23 13.03
CA LEU A 266 -0.16 -16.59 14.31
C LEU A 266 0.85 -16.76 15.46
N GLY A 267 2.14 -16.51 15.21
CA GLY A 267 3.18 -16.60 16.23
C GLY A 267 3.75 -18.01 16.45
N TRP A 268 3.35 -18.97 15.63
CA TRP A 268 3.95 -20.31 15.66
C TRP A 268 5.30 -20.29 14.95
N ILE A 269 6.38 -20.30 15.73
CA ILE A 269 7.75 -20.21 15.23
C ILE A 269 8.25 -21.64 14.92
N LYS A 270 9.07 -21.74 13.86
CA LYS A 270 9.80 -22.94 13.53
C LYS A 270 10.88 -23.23 14.57
#